data_90f73c768a1f51b3e58df35381c7e25d
#
_entry.id   90f73c768a1f51b3e58df35381c7e25d
#
_cell.length_a   1.000
_cell.length_b   1.000
_cell.length_c   1.000
_cell.angle_alpha   90.00
_cell.angle_beta   90.00
_cell.angle_gamma   90.00
#
_symmetry.space_group_name_H-M   'P 1'
#
loop_
_entity.id
_entity.type
_entity.pdbx_description
1 polymer ?
#
loop_
_entity_poly.entity_id
_entity_poly.type
_entity_poly.pdbx_seq_one_letter_code
_entity_poly.pdbx_strand_id
1 'polypeptide(L)'
;MYFCSNSENIFCNQEQKKYYTKVDKTLKIGLVQQSITPNKELNRQTLASGIRKCVSEGAELVILQELHDTPYFCQVENTENFSFAEPFPGEAIPFYSSVAAECGVVLVTSLFEKRAAGLYHNTAVVFEKDGSIAGKYRKMHIPDDPAYYEKFYFTPGDMGFNPIETSVGKLGLMVCWDQWYPEAARLMALAGADMLIYPTAIG
;
A
#
# COMPACT_ATOMS: atom_id res chain seq x y z
N MET A 1 -9.34 7.24 -8.92
CA MET A 1 -9.07 8.69 -8.79
C MET A 1 -10.28 9.42 -9.36
N TYR A 2 -11.18 9.94 -8.51
CA TYR A 2 -12.29 10.77 -8.96
C TYR A 2 -11.92 12.22 -8.74
N PHE A 3 -11.78 12.97 -9.83
CA PHE A 3 -11.64 14.42 -9.79
C PHE A 3 -13.02 15.04 -9.67
N CYS A 4 -13.27 15.81 -8.62
CA CYS A 4 -14.41 16.71 -8.56
C CYS A 4 -13.97 18.05 -9.15
N SER A 5 -14.30 18.31 -10.43
CA SER A 5 -14.12 19.63 -11.03
C SER A 5 -15.30 20.52 -10.64
N ASN A 6 -15.01 21.73 -10.18
CA ASN A 6 -15.99 22.80 -10.00
C ASN A 6 -16.66 23.14 -11.33
N SER A 7 -17.94 22.87 -11.46
CA SER A 7 -18.90 23.72 -12.18
C SER A 7 -20.34 23.24 -11.99
N GLU A 8 -21.11 24.10 -11.35
CA GLU A 8 -22.52 24.42 -11.52
C GLU A 8 -23.62 23.37 -11.33
N ASN A 9 -24.43 23.63 -10.26
CA ASN A 9 -25.86 23.35 -10.14
C ASN A 9 -26.34 21.88 -10.21
N ILE A 10 -26.04 21.14 -9.15
CA ILE A 10 -26.93 20.07 -8.73
C ILE A 10 -27.77 20.62 -7.56
N PHE A 11 -29.10 20.62 -7.71
CA PHE A 11 -30.04 20.98 -6.64
C PHE A 11 -29.81 20.06 -5.43
N CYS A 12 -28.98 20.50 -4.51
CA CYS A 12 -28.80 19.84 -3.23
C CYS A 12 -29.74 20.52 -2.22
N ASN A 13 -30.77 19.82 -1.81
CA ASN A 13 -31.73 20.28 -0.80
C ASN A 13 -30.97 20.61 0.51
N GLN A 14 -31.35 21.68 1.22
CA GLN A 14 -30.64 22.16 2.42
C GLN A 14 -30.50 21.10 3.53
N GLU A 15 -31.36 20.07 3.55
CA GLU A 15 -31.26 18.95 4.49
C GLU A 15 -30.09 18.00 4.23
N GLN A 16 -29.59 17.90 2.99
CA GLN A 16 -28.45 17.05 2.66
C GLN A 16 -27.08 17.69 3.06
N LYS A 17 -27.04 19.00 3.26
CA LYS A 17 -25.82 19.68 3.73
C LYS A 17 -25.36 19.26 5.14
N LYS A 18 -26.22 18.58 5.91
CA LYS A 18 -25.90 18.07 7.25
C LYS A 18 -24.96 16.86 7.25
N TYR A 19 -24.81 16.18 6.10
CA TYR A 19 -24.00 14.96 5.97
C TYR A 19 -22.61 15.18 5.36
N TYR A 20 -22.38 16.38 4.80
CA TYR A 20 -21.05 16.74 4.28
C TYR A 20 -20.45 17.80 5.20
N THR A 21 -19.76 17.36 6.25
CA THR A 21 -18.85 18.24 6.97
C THR A 21 -17.80 18.68 5.96
N LYS A 22 -17.66 20.01 5.80
CA LYS A 22 -16.61 20.61 5.00
C LYS A 22 -15.28 20.08 5.50
N VAL A 23 -14.60 19.26 4.72
CA VAL A 23 -13.25 18.79 5.03
C VAL A 23 -12.34 19.99 4.80
N ASP A 24 -12.01 20.72 5.87
CA ASP A 24 -11.15 21.91 5.82
C ASP A 24 -9.65 21.53 5.73
N LYS A 25 -9.30 20.23 5.72
CA LYS A 25 -7.93 19.76 5.64
C LYS A 25 -7.69 18.98 4.34
N THR A 26 -6.82 19.49 3.49
CA THR A 26 -6.32 18.79 2.30
C THR A 26 -5.13 17.94 2.70
N LEU A 27 -5.19 16.62 2.46
CA LEU A 27 -4.06 15.71 2.62
C LEU A 27 -3.28 15.66 1.30
N LYS A 28 -1.98 15.98 1.34
CA LYS A 28 -1.10 15.82 0.19
C LYS A 28 -0.46 14.44 0.20
N ILE A 29 -0.66 13.70 -0.88
CA ILE A 29 -0.20 12.31 -1.04
C ILE A 29 0.89 12.24 -2.10
N GLY A 30 2.00 11.58 -1.78
CA GLY A 30 3.05 11.22 -2.72
C GLY A 30 2.88 9.78 -3.20
N LEU A 31 3.02 9.56 -4.51
CA LEU A 31 3.08 8.24 -5.11
C LEU A 31 4.48 8.06 -5.69
N VAL A 32 5.21 7.05 -5.23
CA VAL A 32 6.52 6.71 -5.77
C VAL A 32 6.39 5.48 -6.65
N GLN A 33 6.60 5.69 -7.95
CA GLN A 33 6.63 4.65 -8.95
C GLN A 33 7.97 4.70 -9.68
N GLN A 34 8.67 3.57 -9.74
CA GLN A 34 9.98 3.47 -10.37
C GLN A 34 10.14 2.15 -11.13
N SER A 35 11.08 2.12 -12.06
CA SER A 35 11.58 0.87 -12.63
C SER A 35 12.41 0.13 -11.59
N ILE A 36 12.14 -1.15 -11.41
CA ILE A 36 12.82 -2.00 -10.44
C ILE A 36 13.95 -2.77 -11.14
N THR A 37 15.10 -2.83 -10.48
CA THR A 37 16.30 -3.56 -10.93
C THR A 37 16.47 -4.88 -10.16
N PRO A 38 17.32 -5.81 -10.61
CA PRO A 38 17.69 -6.98 -9.81
C PRO A 38 18.45 -6.64 -8.51
N ASN A 39 18.98 -5.43 -8.38
CA ASN A 39 19.71 -4.99 -7.22
C ASN A 39 18.76 -4.38 -6.17
N LYS A 40 18.43 -5.17 -5.15
CA LYS A 40 17.52 -4.81 -4.06
C LYS A 40 17.93 -3.55 -3.30
N GLU A 41 19.23 -3.42 -3.01
CA GLU A 41 19.76 -2.26 -2.28
C GLU A 41 19.62 -0.98 -3.12
N LEU A 42 19.92 -1.02 -4.41
CA LEU A 42 19.72 0.11 -5.32
C LEU A 42 18.23 0.51 -5.40
N ASN A 43 17.33 -0.48 -5.45
CA ASN A 43 15.91 -0.22 -5.47
C ASN A 43 15.47 0.52 -4.21
N ARG A 44 15.90 0.06 -3.02
CA ARG A 44 15.61 0.69 -1.72
C ARG A 44 16.12 2.13 -1.65
N GLN A 45 17.36 2.38 -2.10
CA GLN A 45 17.93 3.72 -2.11
C GLN A 45 17.18 4.66 -3.06
N THR A 46 16.80 4.18 -4.24
CA THR A 46 16.03 4.97 -5.21
C THR A 46 14.63 5.29 -4.66
N LEU A 47 13.97 4.32 -4.03
CA LEU A 47 12.68 4.53 -3.35
C LEU A 47 12.80 5.55 -2.23
N ALA A 48 13.81 5.44 -1.37
CA ALA A 48 14.06 6.40 -0.30
C ALA A 48 14.27 7.83 -0.84
N SER A 49 14.98 7.97 -1.96
CA SER A 49 15.13 9.26 -2.64
C SER A 49 13.77 9.80 -3.14
N GLY A 50 12.93 8.93 -3.74
CA GLY A 50 11.58 9.27 -4.16
C GLY A 50 10.69 9.71 -3.00
N ILE A 51 10.76 9.00 -1.86
CA ILE A 51 10.01 9.37 -0.64
C ILE A 51 10.43 10.76 -0.16
N ARG A 52 11.76 11.02 -0.02
CA ARG A 52 12.26 12.34 0.38
C ARG A 52 11.81 13.45 -0.56
N LYS A 53 11.78 13.18 -1.88
CA LYS A 53 11.28 14.14 -2.86
C LYS A 53 9.78 14.43 -2.64
N CYS A 54 8.93 13.42 -2.47
CA CYS A 54 7.51 13.63 -2.18
C CYS A 54 7.33 14.50 -0.92
N VAL A 55 8.09 14.20 0.15
CA VAL A 55 8.02 14.95 1.40
C VAL A 55 8.51 16.40 1.24
N SER A 56 9.57 16.64 0.47
CA SER A 56 10.04 18.01 0.18
C SER A 56 9.01 18.84 -0.60
N GLU A 57 8.09 18.18 -1.29
CA GLU A 57 6.94 18.79 -1.96
C GLU A 57 5.70 18.88 -1.06
N GLY A 58 5.82 18.46 0.21
CA GLY A 58 4.79 18.58 1.25
C GLY A 58 3.85 17.36 1.39
N ALA A 59 4.23 16.18 0.90
CA ALA A 59 3.44 14.97 1.12
C ALA A 59 3.46 14.57 2.61
N GLU A 60 2.29 14.26 3.15
CA GLU A 60 2.10 13.74 4.51
C GLU A 60 1.89 12.21 4.54
N LEU A 61 1.52 11.63 3.40
CA LEU A 61 1.39 10.21 3.14
C LEU A 61 2.15 9.88 1.86
N VAL A 62 2.99 8.85 1.89
CA VAL A 62 3.67 8.34 0.69
C VAL A 62 3.32 6.86 0.49
N ILE A 63 3.03 6.48 -0.75
CA ILE A 63 2.65 5.13 -1.12
C ILE A 63 3.64 4.62 -2.18
N LEU A 64 4.21 3.44 -1.92
CA LEU A 64 5.07 2.73 -2.84
C LEU A 64 4.26 1.72 -3.67
N GLN A 65 4.83 1.26 -4.78
CA GLN A 65 4.24 0.22 -5.61
C GLN A 65 4.27 -1.16 -4.92
N GLU A 66 3.52 -2.12 -5.43
CA GLU A 66 3.49 -3.51 -4.96
C GLU A 66 4.86 -4.19 -5.16
N LEU A 67 5.32 -4.98 -4.16
CA LEU A 67 6.54 -5.80 -4.20
C LEU A 67 7.79 -5.03 -4.67
N HIS A 68 7.90 -3.79 -4.27
CA HIS A 68 8.81 -2.77 -4.82
C HIS A 68 10.32 -3.02 -4.61
N ASP A 69 10.72 -3.97 -3.76
CA ASP A 69 12.14 -4.24 -3.50
C ASP A 69 12.80 -5.08 -4.59
N THR A 70 12.01 -5.84 -5.34
CA THR A 70 12.50 -6.79 -6.37
C THR A 70 11.72 -6.64 -7.68
N PRO A 71 12.27 -7.07 -8.83
CA PRO A 71 11.46 -7.22 -10.02
C PRO A 71 10.20 -8.04 -9.74
N TYR A 72 9.10 -7.74 -10.44
CA TYR A 72 7.87 -8.51 -10.30
C TYR A 72 8.10 -9.94 -10.81
N PHE A 73 8.38 -10.83 -9.88
CA PHE A 73 8.84 -12.19 -10.16
C PHE A 73 7.71 -13.17 -10.48
N CYS A 74 6.45 -12.79 -10.26
CA CYS A 74 5.29 -13.66 -10.47
C CYS A 74 4.94 -13.86 -11.95
N GLN A 75 5.71 -13.33 -12.89
CA GLN A 75 5.57 -13.59 -14.33
C GLN A 75 5.89 -15.05 -14.69
N VAL A 76 6.63 -15.75 -13.84
CA VAL A 76 7.03 -17.16 -14.01
C VAL A 76 6.91 -17.91 -12.69
N GLU A 77 6.67 -19.21 -12.75
CA GLU A 77 6.75 -20.12 -11.60
C GLU A 77 8.19 -20.61 -11.46
N ASN A 78 8.97 -20.00 -10.57
CA ASN A 78 10.35 -20.37 -10.30
C ASN A 78 10.62 -20.41 -8.79
N THR A 79 11.00 -21.58 -8.29
CA THR A 79 11.29 -21.79 -6.86
C THR A 79 12.46 -20.95 -6.34
N GLU A 80 13.39 -20.52 -7.18
CA GLU A 80 14.51 -19.65 -6.79
C GLU A 80 14.03 -18.28 -6.27
N ASN A 81 12.88 -17.81 -6.78
CA ASN A 81 12.30 -16.53 -6.37
C ASN A 81 11.83 -16.48 -4.91
N PHE A 82 11.67 -17.64 -4.25
CA PHE A 82 11.43 -17.66 -2.79
C PHE A 82 12.60 -17.12 -1.98
N SER A 83 13.79 -17.00 -2.58
CA SER A 83 14.95 -16.33 -1.97
C SER A 83 14.75 -14.82 -1.75
N PHE A 84 13.78 -14.21 -2.46
CA PHE A 84 13.43 -12.80 -2.27
C PHE A 84 12.60 -12.55 -1.01
N ALA A 85 11.96 -13.59 -0.46
CA ALA A 85 11.10 -13.47 0.70
C ALA A 85 11.90 -13.20 1.98
N GLU A 86 11.39 -12.28 2.79
CA GLU A 86 11.98 -11.92 4.08
C GLU A 86 11.07 -12.36 5.25
N PRO A 87 11.63 -12.76 6.40
CA PRO A 87 10.81 -12.92 7.61
C PRO A 87 10.18 -11.58 8.01
N PHE A 88 9.22 -11.61 8.93
CA PHE A 88 8.65 -10.38 9.48
C PHE A 88 8.92 -10.32 11.00
N PRO A 89 9.71 -9.32 11.47
CA PRO A 89 10.44 -8.31 10.68
C PRO A 89 11.68 -8.91 9.98
N GLY A 90 11.95 -8.43 8.74
CA GLY A 90 13.15 -8.71 7.96
C GLY A 90 13.97 -7.43 7.78
N GLU A 91 14.87 -7.40 6.79
CA GLU A 91 15.71 -6.23 6.50
C GLU A 91 14.92 -5.01 5.99
N ALA A 92 13.83 -5.23 5.25
CA ALA A 92 12.99 -4.16 4.73
C ALA A 92 12.33 -3.32 5.84
N ILE A 93 11.91 -3.97 6.91
CA ILE A 93 11.17 -3.29 8.00
C ILE A 93 12.00 -2.20 8.67
N PRO A 94 13.20 -2.43 9.21
CA PRO A 94 14.01 -1.39 9.82
C PRO A 94 14.43 -0.32 8.80
N PHE A 95 14.65 -0.68 7.54
CA PHE A 95 14.99 0.28 6.48
C PHE A 95 13.86 1.30 6.27
N TYR A 96 12.64 0.83 5.97
CA TYR A 96 11.51 1.73 5.70
C TYR A 96 10.99 2.44 6.95
N SER A 97 11.07 1.81 8.12
CA SER A 97 10.84 2.44 9.42
C SER A 97 11.76 3.67 9.61
N SER A 98 13.06 3.49 9.35
CA SER A 98 14.04 4.58 9.46
C SER A 98 13.74 5.72 8.47
N VAL A 99 13.38 5.41 7.22
CA VAL A 99 13.04 6.42 6.20
C VAL A 99 11.75 7.16 6.58
N ALA A 100 10.73 6.46 7.08
CA ALA A 100 9.50 7.09 7.54
C ALA A 100 9.75 8.06 8.70
N ALA A 101 10.55 7.64 9.70
CA ALA A 101 10.93 8.47 10.83
C ALA A 101 11.77 9.69 10.42
N GLU A 102 12.79 9.48 9.58
CA GLU A 102 13.64 10.55 9.05
C GLU A 102 12.82 11.63 8.33
N CYS A 103 11.86 11.18 7.52
CA CYS A 103 11.02 12.08 6.71
C CYS A 103 9.81 12.62 7.48
N GLY A 104 9.45 12.06 8.64
CA GLY A 104 8.25 12.43 9.38
C GLY A 104 6.95 12.18 8.59
N VAL A 105 6.86 11.09 7.83
CA VAL A 105 5.80 10.81 6.88
C VAL A 105 5.13 9.45 7.16
N VAL A 106 3.82 9.36 6.98
CA VAL A 106 3.14 8.06 6.94
C VAL A 106 3.52 7.37 5.64
N LEU A 107 4.05 6.13 5.72
CA LEU A 107 4.60 5.41 4.58
C LEU A 107 3.89 4.06 4.39
N VAL A 108 3.41 3.81 3.19
CA VAL A 108 2.82 2.52 2.78
C VAL A 108 3.79 1.78 1.87
N THR A 109 4.13 0.54 2.26
CA THR A 109 5.03 -0.37 1.55
C THR A 109 4.33 -1.67 1.19
N SER A 110 4.95 -2.51 0.34
CA SER A 110 4.48 -3.86 0.01
C SER A 110 5.67 -4.80 -0.14
N LEU A 111 5.64 -5.93 0.56
CA LEU A 111 6.77 -6.81 0.79
C LEU A 111 6.42 -8.28 0.52
N PHE A 112 7.42 -9.09 0.16
CA PHE A 112 7.31 -10.54 0.11
C PHE A 112 7.64 -11.12 1.49
N GLU A 113 6.59 -11.41 2.29
CA GLU A 113 6.71 -11.93 3.66
C GLU A 113 6.89 -13.46 3.65
N LYS A 114 7.95 -13.95 4.30
CA LYS A 114 8.11 -15.35 4.70
C LYS A 114 7.61 -15.52 6.14
N ARG A 115 6.39 -16.00 6.31
CA ARG A 115 5.79 -16.20 7.65
C ARG A 115 6.32 -17.45 8.34
N ALA A 116 6.50 -18.52 7.56
CA ALA A 116 7.06 -19.80 8.01
C ALA A 116 7.60 -20.56 6.79
N ALA A 117 8.21 -21.72 7.00
CA ALA A 117 8.60 -22.60 5.91
C ALA A 117 7.36 -23.04 5.10
N GLY A 118 7.35 -22.77 3.81
CA GLY A 118 6.22 -23.06 2.91
C GLY A 118 5.02 -22.14 3.06
N LEU A 119 5.10 -21.05 3.85
CA LEU A 119 4.01 -20.11 4.06
C LEU A 119 4.48 -18.69 3.81
N TYR A 120 3.99 -18.09 2.72
CA TYR A 120 4.41 -16.79 2.23
C TYR A 120 3.21 -15.90 1.90
N HIS A 121 3.37 -14.58 2.05
CA HIS A 121 2.33 -13.60 1.75
C HIS A 121 2.89 -12.40 0.99
N ASN A 122 2.04 -11.81 0.16
CA ASN A 122 2.20 -10.45 -0.32
C ASN A 122 1.63 -9.53 0.76
N THR A 123 2.50 -8.77 1.44
CA THR A 123 2.15 -8.05 2.67
C THR A 123 2.43 -6.56 2.52
N ALA A 124 1.39 -5.74 2.62
CA ALA A 124 1.53 -4.31 2.73
C ALA A 124 1.68 -3.88 4.20
N VAL A 125 2.55 -2.92 4.46
CA VAL A 125 2.86 -2.42 5.81
C VAL A 125 2.74 -0.89 5.82
N VAL A 126 2.14 -0.36 6.87
CA VAL A 126 2.05 1.07 7.12
C VAL A 126 2.97 1.45 8.28
N PHE A 127 3.84 2.41 8.03
CA PHE A 127 4.66 3.04 9.06
C PHE A 127 4.09 4.41 9.42
N GLU A 128 4.07 4.72 10.71
CA GLU A 128 3.77 6.05 11.23
C GLU A 128 4.96 7.01 11.02
N LYS A 129 4.70 8.31 11.24
CA LYS A 129 5.69 9.39 11.11
C LYS A 129 6.91 9.26 12.02
N ASP A 130 6.80 8.48 13.08
CA ASP A 130 7.91 8.14 14.00
C ASP A 130 8.65 6.86 13.62
N GLY A 131 8.23 6.21 12.50
CA GLY A 131 8.76 4.94 12.03
C GLY A 131 8.16 3.71 12.69
N SER A 132 7.26 3.85 13.66
CA SER A 132 6.55 2.71 14.23
C SER A 132 5.62 2.08 13.20
N ILE A 133 5.36 0.77 13.33
CA ILE A 133 4.41 0.07 12.47
C ILE A 133 3.00 0.39 12.96
N ALA A 134 2.23 1.15 12.17
CA ALA A 134 0.82 1.42 12.43
C ALA A 134 -0.04 0.16 12.20
N GLY A 135 0.30 -0.64 11.20
CA GLY A 135 -0.39 -1.87 10.88
C GLY A 135 0.12 -2.54 9.61
N LYS A 136 -0.47 -3.68 9.30
CA LYS A 136 -0.18 -4.42 8.06
C LYS A 136 -1.42 -5.11 7.52
N TYR A 137 -1.39 -5.43 6.24
CA TYR A 137 -2.41 -6.19 5.54
C TYR A 137 -1.74 -7.25 4.65
N ARG A 138 -2.28 -8.46 4.61
CA ARG A 138 -1.86 -9.51 3.70
C ARG A 138 -2.87 -9.62 2.58
N LYS A 139 -2.42 -9.52 1.33
CA LYS A 139 -3.26 -9.62 0.13
C LYS A 139 -4.20 -10.83 0.21
N MET A 140 -5.50 -10.56 0.16
CA MET A 140 -6.53 -11.60 0.29
C MET A 140 -6.79 -12.32 -1.02
N HIS A 141 -6.88 -11.56 -2.11
CA HIS A 141 -7.21 -12.10 -3.43
C HIS A 141 -5.94 -12.25 -4.25
N ILE A 142 -5.55 -13.49 -4.50
CA ILE A 142 -4.30 -13.84 -5.17
C ILE A 142 -4.62 -14.26 -6.62
N PRO A 143 -4.13 -13.52 -7.64
CA PRO A 143 -4.35 -13.86 -9.05
C PRO A 143 -3.57 -15.10 -9.46
N ASP A 144 -4.03 -15.73 -10.57
CA ASP A 144 -3.40 -16.87 -11.20
C ASP A 144 -3.63 -16.83 -12.72
N ASP A 145 -3.34 -15.69 -13.30
CA ASP A 145 -3.46 -15.43 -14.73
C ASP A 145 -2.09 -15.52 -15.42
N PRO A 146 -2.02 -15.67 -16.74
CA PRO A 146 -0.76 -15.62 -17.48
C PRO A 146 0.05 -14.38 -17.14
N ALA A 147 1.32 -14.58 -16.76
CA ALA A 147 2.25 -13.58 -16.25
C ALA A 147 1.91 -12.98 -14.86
N TYR A 148 0.89 -13.53 -14.17
CA TYR A 148 0.52 -13.19 -12.80
C TYR A 148 0.30 -14.44 -11.94
N TYR A 149 1.28 -15.36 -11.96
CA TYR A 149 1.23 -16.64 -11.24
C TYR A 149 1.48 -16.46 -9.74
N GLU A 150 0.71 -15.57 -9.12
CA GLU A 150 0.91 -15.23 -7.70
C GLU A 150 0.53 -16.39 -6.77
N LYS A 151 -0.41 -17.27 -7.15
CA LYS A 151 -0.77 -18.44 -6.35
C LYS A 151 0.35 -19.44 -6.16
N PHE A 152 1.34 -19.45 -7.06
CA PHE A 152 2.55 -20.25 -6.88
C PHE A 152 3.37 -19.79 -5.66
N TYR A 153 3.33 -18.49 -5.34
CA TYR A 153 4.15 -17.89 -4.32
C TYR A 153 3.39 -17.59 -3.02
N PHE A 154 2.14 -17.12 -3.11
CA PHE A 154 1.46 -16.51 -1.97
C PHE A 154 0.26 -17.31 -1.50
N THR A 155 0.15 -17.41 -0.19
CA THR A 155 -1.07 -17.82 0.51
C THR A 155 -1.97 -16.59 0.67
N PRO A 156 -3.31 -16.74 0.48
CA PRO A 156 -4.27 -15.68 0.79
C PRO A 156 -4.11 -15.11 2.19
N GLY A 157 -4.40 -13.82 2.34
CA GLY A 157 -4.33 -13.14 3.62
C GLY A 157 -5.35 -13.67 4.63
N ASP A 158 -5.01 -13.54 5.91
CA ASP A 158 -5.79 -14.06 7.03
C ASP A 158 -6.13 -12.97 8.08
N MET A 159 -5.95 -11.69 7.73
CA MET A 159 -6.11 -10.56 8.67
C MET A 159 -7.48 -9.87 8.56
N GLY A 160 -8.33 -10.28 7.61
CA GLY A 160 -9.60 -9.62 7.32
C GLY A 160 -9.44 -8.23 6.71
N PHE A 161 -10.53 -7.46 6.68
CA PHE A 161 -10.58 -6.11 6.10
C PHE A 161 -10.79 -5.08 7.21
N ASN A 162 -9.71 -4.71 7.89
CA ASN A 162 -9.72 -3.73 8.98
C ASN A 162 -8.88 -2.52 8.60
N PRO A 163 -9.45 -1.30 8.60
CA PRO A 163 -8.69 -0.09 8.36
C PRO A 163 -7.63 0.13 9.43
N ILE A 164 -6.49 0.67 9.01
CA ILE A 164 -5.35 0.98 9.86
C ILE A 164 -5.43 2.44 10.30
N GLU A 165 -5.48 2.69 11.60
CA GLU A 165 -5.45 4.03 12.18
C GLU A 165 -4.06 4.64 11.98
N THR A 166 -4.01 5.88 11.50
CA THR A 166 -2.78 6.65 11.33
C THR A 166 -2.99 8.12 11.67
N SER A 167 -1.91 8.88 11.80
CA SER A 167 -1.96 10.34 12.02
C SER A 167 -2.55 11.13 10.85
N VAL A 168 -2.75 10.50 9.69
CA VAL A 168 -3.33 11.12 8.48
C VAL A 168 -4.74 10.62 8.17
N GLY A 169 -5.29 9.73 8.99
CA GLY A 169 -6.62 9.14 8.85
C GLY A 169 -6.59 7.62 8.88
N LYS A 170 -7.76 7.01 8.72
CA LYS A 170 -7.94 5.54 8.67
C LYS A 170 -7.72 5.02 7.26
N LEU A 171 -6.68 4.25 7.07
CA LEU A 171 -6.30 3.72 5.77
C LEU A 171 -6.89 2.32 5.56
N GLY A 172 -7.79 2.17 4.60
CA GLY A 172 -8.26 0.88 4.08
C GLY A 172 -7.21 0.31 3.14
N LEU A 173 -6.23 -0.39 3.71
CA LEU A 173 -5.10 -0.93 2.97
C LEU A 173 -5.45 -2.28 2.35
N MET A 174 -5.29 -2.38 1.06
CA MET A 174 -5.47 -3.58 0.23
C MET A 174 -4.35 -3.63 -0.81
N VAL A 175 -4.26 -4.69 -1.60
CA VAL A 175 -3.18 -4.85 -2.59
C VAL A 175 -3.74 -5.28 -3.94
N CYS A 176 -3.42 -4.53 -4.98
CA CYS A 176 -3.57 -4.86 -6.40
C CYS A 176 -4.92 -5.51 -6.75
N TRP A 177 -4.97 -6.83 -6.95
CA TRP A 177 -6.16 -7.57 -7.40
C TRP A 177 -7.33 -7.50 -6.42
N ASP A 178 -7.11 -7.15 -5.13
CA ASP A 178 -8.20 -6.88 -4.18
C ASP A 178 -9.17 -5.79 -4.70
N GLN A 179 -8.70 -4.89 -5.57
CA GLN A 179 -9.52 -3.82 -6.16
C GLN A 179 -10.67 -4.36 -7.06
N TRP A 180 -10.55 -5.59 -7.56
CA TRP A 180 -11.54 -6.22 -8.42
C TRP A 180 -12.72 -6.80 -7.63
N TYR A 181 -12.59 -6.89 -6.31
CA TYR A 181 -13.58 -7.47 -5.40
C TYR A 181 -14.28 -6.35 -4.62
N PRO A 182 -15.52 -5.97 -5.01
CA PRO A 182 -16.21 -4.84 -4.39
C PRO A 182 -16.50 -5.08 -2.90
N GLU A 183 -16.55 -6.34 -2.45
CA GLU A 183 -16.73 -6.70 -1.05
C GLU A 183 -15.61 -6.16 -0.17
N ALA A 184 -14.36 -6.26 -0.62
CA ALA A 184 -13.19 -5.78 0.12
C ALA A 184 -13.28 -4.26 0.37
N ALA A 185 -13.51 -3.48 -0.70
CA ALA A 185 -13.67 -2.04 -0.61
C ALA A 185 -14.85 -1.64 0.29
N ARG A 186 -15.99 -2.36 0.16
CA ARG A 186 -17.20 -2.10 0.95
C ARG A 186 -16.98 -2.39 2.43
N LEU A 187 -16.32 -3.49 2.78
CA LEU A 187 -16.02 -3.84 4.16
C LEU A 187 -15.10 -2.81 4.80
N MET A 188 -14.04 -2.37 4.10
CA MET A 188 -13.16 -1.30 4.56
C MET A 188 -13.93 0.01 4.79
N ALA A 189 -14.78 0.41 3.85
CA ALA A 189 -15.60 1.62 3.99
C ALA A 189 -16.59 1.53 5.15
N LEU A 190 -17.28 0.39 5.33
CA LEU A 190 -18.19 0.17 6.46
C LEU A 190 -17.45 0.13 7.81
N ALA A 191 -16.19 -0.30 7.83
CA ALA A 191 -15.33 -0.25 9.01
C ALA A 191 -14.76 1.15 9.28
N GLY A 192 -15.09 2.14 8.45
CA GLY A 192 -14.76 3.55 8.65
C GLY A 192 -13.42 3.98 8.03
N ALA A 193 -12.97 3.33 6.96
CA ALA A 193 -11.81 3.81 6.21
C ALA A 193 -12.11 5.18 5.59
N ASP A 194 -11.19 6.13 5.78
CA ASP A 194 -11.24 7.45 5.14
C ASP A 194 -10.70 7.40 3.72
N MET A 195 -9.81 6.44 3.44
CA MET A 195 -9.13 6.27 2.15
C MET A 195 -8.88 4.79 1.87
N LEU A 196 -9.10 4.37 0.61
CA LEU A 196 -8.75 3.05 0.12
C LEU A 196 -7.45 3.12 -0.67
N ILE A 197 -6.48 2.27 -0.33
CA ILE A 197 -5.13 2.26 -0.91
C ILE A 197 -4.85 0.87 -1.46
N TYR A 198 -4.33 0.82 -2.69
CA TYR A 198 -3.96 -0.41 -3.39
C TYR A 198 -2.56 -0.27 -4.01
N PRO A 199 -1.47 -0.57 -3.30
CA PRO A 199 -0.18 -0.81 -3.96
C PRO A 199 -0.37 -1.83 -5.08
N THR A 200 0.11 -1.51 -6.28
CA THR A 200 -0.19 -2.31 -7.48
C THR A 200 1.05 -2.45 -8.35
N ALA A 201 1.27 -3.67 -8.88
CA ALA A 201 2.17 -3.98 -9.97
C ALA A 201 1.33 -4.58 -11.11
N ILE A 202 1.12 -3.79 -12.16
CA ILE A 202 0.30 -4.16 -13.32
C ILE A 202 0.97 -3.61 -14.58
N GLY A 203 1.01 -4.41 -15.64
CA GLY A 203 1.60 -4.07 -16.93
C GLY A 203 0.64 -4.30 -18.08
#